data_662e1968a4af7f6faef42847dbbdaf88
#
_entry.id   662e1968a4af7f6faef42847dbbdaf88
#
_cell.length_a   1.000
_cell.length_b   1.000
_cell.length_c   1.000
_cell.angle_alpha   90.00
_cell.angle_beta   90.00
_cell.angle_gamma   90.00
#
_symmetry.space_group_name_H-M   'P 1'
#
loop_
_entity.id
_entity.type
_entity.pdbx_description
1 polymer ?
#
loop_
_entity_poly.entity_id
_entity_poly.type
_entity_poly.pdbx_seq_one_letter_code
_entity_poly.pdbx_strand_id
1 'polypeptide(L)'
;MRAEGSRIRRGIYRDFPTRYRDHLGNRYVVDFEVLGVQRDGSGEVWFTEAQSNGVRVNTGSDAFLPVPADYTFSIRYRTSRQIGFFDEHDELYWNVTGLGWDFSIEQASATVTLPGAVPAADMRLEAYTGSSGEQGQHYTASASGPGVAEFATTRPLGSYEGLTLVVGFPKGLIEEPSAFQRLAWMLRDNGGVLIALAGLALLLAWYVRSWHRVGRDLPPGSIFPRYEAPEGFTPGELRYLWKQAYTDRCFAADIVHLGVQGHVLVQQDGAKDWVLERTASVEPIASEAQRQLLEKLFSKGNRVELENTNASVIGGARMKHIAALDKRMHPAYFKRNGLPLLLGWLFSFGYGALAFLVAGGSGIPFIILLLALALVTHLAFGYLMKAPTPDGRELLDAIEGLRLYLGVA
;
A
#
# COMPACT_ATOMS: atom_id res chain seq x y z
N MET A 1 -13.68 8.97 46.92
CA MET A 1 -14.87 8.44 46.20
C MET A 1 -15.81 7.85 47.21
N ARG A 2 -17.09 8.25 47.21
CA ARG A 2 -18.12 7.70 48.09
C ARG A 2 -18.77 6.46 47.47
N ALA A 3 -18.67 5.31 48.16
CA ALA A 3 -19.29 4.04 47.75
C ALA A 3 -20.63 3.86 48.50
N GLU A 4 -21.71 3.74 47.75
CA GLU A 4 -23.08 3.56 48.25
C GLU A 4 -23.64 2.16 47.94
N GLY A 5 -22.83 1.27 47.37
CA GLY A 5 -23.17 -0.11 47.09
C GLY A 5 -23.86 -0.36 45.75
N SER A 6 -24.20 0.66 44.98
CA SER A 6 -24.81 0.51 43.67
C SER A 6 -23.76 0.47 42.54
N ARG A 7 -22.86 1.45 42.50
CA ARG A 7 -21.86 1.59 41.43
C ARG A 7 -20.45 1.14 41.84
N ILE A 8 -20.02 1.45 43.07
CA ILE A 8 -18.74 1.02 43.62
C ILE A 8 -19.01 -0.09 44.63
N ARG A 9 -18.79 -1.36 44.22
CA ARG A 9 -19.11 -2.52 45.04
C ARG A 9 -17.88 -3.25 45.57
N ARG A 10 -16.86 -3.47 44.73
CA ARG A 10 -15.66 -4.25 45.04
C ARG A 10 -14.37 -3.46 44.83
N GLY A 11 -14.45 -2.36 44.10
CA GLY A 11 -13.38 -1.50 43.72
C GLY A 11 -13.76 -0.60 42.58
N ILE A 12 -12.78 -0.04 41.90
CA ILE A 12 -12.97 0.79 40.72
C ILE A 12 -12.16 0.21 39.56
N TYR A 13 -12.51 0.59 38.36
CA TYR A 13 -11.65 0.40 37.21
C TYR A 13 -11.37 1.74 36.52
N ARG A 14 -10.22 1.84 35.86
CA ARG A 14 -9.85 2.99 35.06
C ARG A 14 -9.26 2.52 33.73
N ASP A 15 -9.75 3.09 32.64
CA ASP A 15 -9.26 2.84 31.30
C ASP A 15 -8.18 3.86 30.94
N PHE A 16 -7.06 3.36 30.43
CA PHE A 16 -5.94 4.14 29.95
C PHE A 16 -5.77 3.87 28.46
N PRO A 17 -6.06 4.83 27.57
CA PRO A 17 -5.77 4.70 26.15
C PRO A 17 -4.25 4.57 25.94
N THR A 18 -3.84 3.51 25.26
CA THR A 18 -2.43 3.28 24.91
C THR A 18 -2.23 3.10 23.41
N ARG A 19 -3.31 3.14 22.63
CA ARG A 19 -3.30 3.00 21.18
C ARG A 19 -4.02 4.17 20.56
N TYR A 20 -3.27 4.95 19.83
CA TYR A 20 -3.75 6.13 19.14
C TYR A 20 -3.58 5.95 17.63
N ARG A 21 -4.18 6.82 16.84
CA ARG A 21 -3.97 6.94 15.39
C ARG A 21 -3.52 8.35 15.06
N ASP A 22 -2.50 8.45 14.19
CA ASP A 22 -2.11 9.72 13.62
C ASP A 22 -3.08 10.14 12.49
N HIS A 23 -2.87 11.33 11.93
CA HIS A 23 -3.69 11.87 10.83
C HIS A 23 -3.62 11.04 9.54
N LEU A 24 -2.61 10.18 9.40
CA LEU A 24 -2.45 9.25 8.28
C LEU A 24 -3.05 7.87 8.57
N GLY A 25 -3.65 7.68 9.76
CA GLY A 25 -4.21 6.41 10.21
C GLY A 25 -3.19 5.38 10.68
N ASN A 26 -1.92 5.77 10.87
CA ASN A 26 -0.91 4.88 11.43
C ASN A 26 -1.19 4.67 12.91
N ARG A 27 -0.88 3.46 13.39
CA ARG A 27 -0.93 3.17 14.81
C ARG A 27 0.25 3.81 15.53
N TYR A 28 -0.07 4.45 16.66
CA TYR A 28 0.87 5.00 17.61
C TYR A 28 0.61 4.34 18.95
N VAL A 29 1.57 3.56 19.45
CA VAL A 29 1.42 2.80 20.69
C VAL A 29 2.35 3.38 21.76
N VAL A 30 1.77 3.68 22.93
CA VAL A 30 2.53 4.12 24.11
C VAL A 30 2.70 2.95 25.07
N ASP A 31 3.85 2.88 25.73
CA ASP A 31 4.08 1.88 26.76
C ASP A 31 3.32 2.31 28.02
N PHE A 32 2.78 1.34 28.76
CA PHE A 32 2.02 1.57 29.98
C PHE A 32 2.31 0.47 30.99
N GLU A 33 2.75 0.87 32.18
CA GLU A 33 3.12 -0.02 33.27
C GLU A 33 2.49 0.46 34.57
N VAL A 34 1.72 -0.39 35.26
CA VAL A 34 1.20 -0.10 36.60
C VAL A 34 2.27 -0.45 37.61
N LEU A 35 2.67 0.54 38.41
CA LEU A 35 3.71 0.42 39.42
C LEU A 35 3.14 0.03 40.79
N GLY A 36 1.85 0.27 41.01
CA GLY A 36 1.17 -0.12 42.25
C GLY A 36 -0.19 0.54 42.39
N VAL A 37 -1.04 -0.09 43.18
CA VAL A 37 -2.36 0.43 43.57
C VAL A 37 -2.52 0.37 45.05
N GLN A 38 -3.12 1.43 45.65
CA GLN A 38 -3.44 1.50 47.05
C GLN A 38 -4.89 1.91 47.24
N ARG A 39 -5.47 1.47 48.36
CA ARG A 39 -6.74 1.94 48.89
C ARG A 39 -6.52 2.40 50.33
N ASP A 40 -6.89 3.65 50.59
CA ASP A 40 -6.74 4.28 51.92
C ASP A 40 -5.29 4.16 52.47
N GLY A 41 -4.28 4.29 51.59
CA GLY A 41 -2.86 4.21 51.92
C GLY A 41 -2.30 2.78 52.09
N SER A 42 -3.15 1.75 52.02
CA SER A 42 -2.74 0.35 52.07
C SER A 42 -2.72 -0.29 50.69
N GLY A 43 -1.79 -1.24 50.45
CA GLY A 43 -1.72 -1.97 49.17
C GLY A 43 -3.06 -2.63 48.82
N GLU A 44 -3.53 -2.44 47.62
CA GLU A 44 -4.77 -3.02 47.10
C GLU A 44 -4.49 -4.03 45.97
N VAL A 45 -5.30 -5.08 45.89
CA VAL A 45 -5.24 -6.06 44.80
C VAL A 45 -5.65 -5.40 43.51
N TRP A 46 -4.93 -5.66 42.43
CA TRP A 46 -5.24 -5.13 41.12
C TRP A 46 -4.82 -6.09 40.02
N PHE A 47 -5.44 -5.94 38.84
CA PHE A 47 -5.04 -6.62 37.60
C PHE A 47 -5.36 -5.73 36.39
N THR A 48 -4.78 -6.07 35.26
CA THR A 48 -4.99 -5.32 33.99
C THR A 48 -5.71 -6.20 32.98
N GLU A 49 -6.57 -5.58 32.20
CA GLU A 49 -7.26 -6.17 31.06
C GLU A 49 -6.94 -5.37 29.79
N ALA A 50 -6.62 -6.09 28.71
CA ALA A 50 -6.44 -5.47 27.40
C ALA A 50 -7.80 -4.97 26.87
N GLN A 51 -7.85 -3.69 26.44
CA GLN A 51 -8.97 -3.09 25.77
C GLN A 51 -8.65 -2.82 24.30
N SER A 52 -9.67 -2.56 23.49
CA SER A 52 -9.50 -2.29 22.05
C SER A 52 -8.53 -1.12 21.78
N ASN A 53 -8.57 -0.08 22.62
CA ASN A 53 -7.75 1.13 22.50
C ASN A 53 -6.71 1.30 23.61
N GLY A 54 -6.56 0.34 24.53
CA GLY A 54 -5.65 0.53 25.65
C GLY A 54 -5.67 -0.57 26.69
N VAL A 55 -5.54 -0.16 27.96
CA VAL A 55 -5.47 -1.04 29.13
C VAL A 55 -6.47 -0.55 30.17
N ARG A 56 -7.25 -1.48 30.72
CA ARG A 56 -8.07 -1.26 31.89
C ARG A 56 -7.31 -1.72 33.14
N VAL A 57 -7.21 -0.87 34.12
CA VAL A 57 -6.72 -1.22 35.46
C VAL A 57 -7.92 -1.43 36.36
N ASN A 58 -8.11 -2.67 36.83
CA ASN A 58 -9.12 -3.04 37.80
C ASN A 58 -8.49 -3.04 39.19
N THR A 59 -9.20 -2.51 40.19
CA THR A 59 -8.76 -2.50 41.59
C THR A 59 -9.77 -3.26 42.44
N GLY A 60 -9.33 -3.90 43.53
CA GLY A 60 -10.16 -4.64 44.43
C GLY A 60 -10.13 -6.16 44.20
N SER A 61 -10.85 -6.87 45.07
CA SER A 61 -10.97 -8.32 45.07
C SER A 61 -12.43 -8.75 44.91
N ASP A 62 -12.72 -10.05 45.07
CA ASP A 62 -14.10 -10.55 45.06
C ASP A 62 -14.91 -10.12 46.27
N ALA A 63 -14.27 -9.62 47.35
CA ALA A 63 -14.96 -9.12 48.54
C ALA A 63 -15.66 -7.79 48.27
N PHE A 64 -16.88 -7.66 48.80
CA PHE A 64 -17.61 -6.39 48.75
C PHE A 64 -16.98 -5.36 49.72
N LEU A 65 -16.93 -4.12 49.27
CA LEU A 65 -16.54 -3.01 50.13
C LEU A 65 -17.65 -2.71 51.14
N PRO A 66 -17.32 -2.42 52.40
CA PRO A 66 -18.26 -1.84 53.35
C PRO A 66 -18.91 -0.55 52.79
N VAL A 67 -20.20 -0.43 52.84
CA VAL A 67 -20.97 0.73 52.32
C VAL A 67 -22.09 1.13 53.30
N PRO A 68 -22.45 2.44 53.41
CA PRO A 68 -21.78 3.58 52.73
C PRO A 68 -20.45 3.95 53.36
N ALA A 69 -19.43 4.26 52.55
CA ALA A 69 -18.12 4.73 53.04
C ALA A 69 -17.39 5.52 51.94
N ASP A 70 -16.44 6.35 52.39
CA ASP A 70 -15.52 7.07 51.50
C ASP A 70 -14.21 6.27 51.35
N TYR A 71 -13.74 6.15 50.12
CA TYR A 71 -12.50 5.44 49.78
C TYR A 71 -11.59 6.30 48.95
N THR A 72 -10.28 6.21 49.22
CA THR A 72 -9.22 6.83 48.44
C THR A 72 -8.45 5.78 47.68
N PHE A 73 -8.59 5.76 46.34
CA PHE A 73 -7.81 4.87 45.48
C PHE A 73 -6.64 5.65 44.87
N SER A 74 -5.43 5.09 44.94
CA SER A 74 -4.22 5.65 44.34
C SER A 74 -3.69 4.63 43.32
N ILE A 75 -3.55 5.05 42.05
CA ILE A 75 -2.97 4.25 40.99
C ILE A 75 -1.67 4.92 40.55
N ARG A 76 -0.55 4.25 40.75
CA ARG A 76 0.77 4.70 40.30
C ARG A 76 1.15 3.94 39.04
N TYR A 77 1.50 4.68 37.99
CA TYR A 77 1.85 4.08 36.68
C TYR A 77 2.91 4.89 35.97
N ARG A 78 3.53 4.30 34.97
CA ARG A 78 4.47 4.91 34.04
C ARG A 78 3.94 4.77 32.63
N THR A 79 4.12 5.79 31.82
CA THR A 79 3.79 5.75 30.38
C THR A 79 4.90 6.45 29.60
N SER A 80 4.99 6.17 28.29
CA SER A 80 5.98 6.75 27.40
C SER A 80 5.30 7.54 26.28
N ARG A 81 6.10 8.32 25.54
CA ARG A 81 5.68 8.96 24.29
C ARG A 81 4.44 9.86 24.42
N GLN A 82 4.30 10.59 25.52
CA GLN A 82 3.18 11.49 25.79
C GLN A 82 3.51 12.97 25.51
N ILE A 83 4.76 13.28 25.16
CA ILE A 83 5.20 14.64 24.86
C ILE A 83 5.06 14.88 23.35
N GLY A 84 4.39 15.97 22.97
CA GLY A 84 4.38 16.55 21.64
C GLY A 84 5.63 17.44 21.45
N PHE A 85 6.34 17.23 20.34
CA PHE A 85 7.53 18.02 19.97
C PHE A 85 7.15 18.93 18.80
N PHE A 86 6.99 20.23 19.06
CA PHE A 86 6.68 21.25 18.06
C PHE A 86 7.95 22.06 17.71
N ASP A 87 7.88 22.93 16.73
CA ASP A 87 9.05 23.69 16.28
C ASP A 87 9.57 24.66 17.35
N GLU A 88 8.67 25.33 18.08
CA GLU A 88 9.02 26.37 19.05
C GLU A 88 9.02 25.89 20.50
N HIS A 89 8.29 24.83 20.84
CA HIS A 89 8.10 24.35 22.21
C HIS A 89 7.82 22.85 22.23
N ASP A 90 7.90 22.26 23.41
CA ASP A 90 7.45 20.91 23.70
C ASP A 90 6.20 21.01 24.58
N GLU A 91 5.31 19.99 24.48
CA GLU A 91 4.00 20.06 25.12
C GLU A 91 3.58 18.71 25.72
N LEU A 92 3.07 18.75 26.94
CA LEU A 92 2.33 17.65 27.53
C LEU A 92 0.83 17.92 27.37
N TYR A 93 0.14 17.08 26.59
CA TYR A 93 -1.31 17.02 26.50
C TYR A 93 -1.81 15.81 27.28
N TRP A 94 -2.56 16.03 28.39
CA TRP A 94 -2.90 14.97 29.30
C TRP A 94 -4.35 14.99 29.78
N ASN A 95 -5.06 13.86 29.62
CA ASN A 95 -6.39 13.68 30.19
C ASN A 95 -6.27 13.19 31.65
N VAL A 96 -6.56 14.10 32.59
CA VAL A 96 -6.36 13.88 34.03
C VAL A 96 -7.33 12.86 34.58
N THR A 97 -8.63 13.06 34.36
CA THR A 97 -9.69 12.25 34.98
C THR A 97 -10.08 11.04 34.16
N GLY A 98 -9.93 11.11 32.83
CA GLY A 98 -10.62 10.20 31.90
C GLY A 98 -12.07 10.61 31.68
N LEU A 99 -12.68 10.09 30.62
CA LEU A 99 -14.05 10.39 30.20
C LEU A 99 -15.02 9.20 30.40
N GLY A 100 -14.59 8.16 31.12
CA GLY A 100 -15.34 6.91 31.29
C GLY A 100 -16.20 6.82 32.56
N TRP A 101 -16.26 7.88 33.37
CA TRP A 101 -17.01 7.88 34.62
C TRP A 101 -18.48 8.16 34.37
N ASP A 102 -19.34 7.25 34.81
CA ASP A 102 -20.81 7.39 34.72
C ASP A 102 -21.41 8.17 35.89
N PHE A 103 -20.58 8.69 36.78
CA PHE A 103 -20.95 9.53 37.92
C PHE A 103 -20.18 10.86 37.86
N SER A 104 -20.72 11.87 38.57
CA SER A 104 -20.12 13.20 38.63
C SER A 104 -18.82 13.19 39.47
N ILE A 105 -17.90 14.05 39.09
CA ILE A 105 -16.66 14.33 39.84
C ILE A 105 -16.82 15.69 40.51
N GLU A 106 -16.88 15.73 41.83
CA GLU A 106 -17.11 16.98 42.58
C GLU A 106 -15.98 17.98 42.33
N GLN A 107 -14.73 17.50 42.31
CA GLN A 107 -13.54 18.32 42.06
C GLN A 107 -12.47 17.47 41.38
N ALA A 108 -11.84 18.01 40.35
CA ALA A 108 -10.65 17.46 39.74
C ALA A 108 -9.49 18.45 39.88
N SER A 109 -8.31 17.96 40.22
CA SER A 109 -7.08 18.74 40.27
C SER A 109 -5.90 17.94 39.74
N ALA A 110 -4.87 18.62 39.26
CA ALA A 110 -3.64 18.01 38.78
C ALA A 110 -2.45 18.92 39.07
N THR A 111 -1.31 18.32 39.42
CA THR A 111 -0.01 19.00 39.53
C THR A 111 0.92 18.34 38.50
N VAL A 112 1.50 19.15 37.63
CA VAL A 112 2.54 18.75 36.70
C VAL A 112 3.87 19.27 37.15
N THR A 113 4.85 18.37 37.31
CA THR A 113 6.23 18.74 37.65
C THR A 113 7.13 18.39 36.48
N LEU A 114 7.75 19.40 35.88
CA LEU A 114 8.71 19.23 34.77
C LEU A 114 10.08 18.77 35.34
N PRO A 115 10.93 18.11 34.55
CA PRO A 115 12.22 17.60 35.02
C PRO A 115 13.27 18.69 35.26
N GLY A 116 12.95 19.98 35.06
CA GLY A 116 13.83 21.11 35.30
C GLY A 116 13.09 22.34 35.81
N ALA A 117 13.84 23.29 36.35
CA ALA A 117 13.33 24.55 36.88
C ALA A 117 12.99 25.51 35.72
N VAL A 118 11.83 25.38 35.12
CA VAL A 118 11.33 26.26 34.05
C VAL A 118 10.65 27.47 34.68
N PRO A 119 11.05 28.73 34.34
CA PRO A 119 10.37 29.93 34.83
C PRO A 119 8.88 29.92 34.47
N ALA A 120 8.04 30.47 35.37
CA ALA A 120 6.60 30.53 35.14
C ALA A 120 6.22 31.27 33.84
N ALA A 121 7.00 32.29 33.46
CA ALA A 121 6.80 33.05 32.23
C ALA A 121 7.03 32.23 30.94
N ASP A 122 7.81 31.15 31.02
CA ASP A 122 8.16 30.29 29.88
C ASP A 122 7.23 29.06 29.78
N MET A 123 6.31 28.91 30.75
CA MET A 123 5.28 27.85 30.70
C MET A 123 3.99 28.37 30.12
N ARG A 124 3.41 27.60 29.16
CA ARG A 124 2.07 27.84 28.61
C ARG A 124 1.10 26.86 29.27
N LEU A 125 0.10 27.37 29.98
CA LEU A 125 -0.83 26.58 30.77
C LEU A 125 -2.23 26.76 30.24
N GLU A 126 -2.81 25.66 29.73
CA GLU A 126 -4.20 25.61 29.26
C GLU A 126 -4.87 24.34 29.82
N ALA A 127 -6.19 24.38 29.96
CA ALA A 127 -6.94 23.17 30.24
C ALA A 127 -8.33 23.23 29.56
N TYR A 128 -8.96 22.09 29.48
CA TYR A 128 -10.31 21.96 28.93
C TYR A 128 -11.15 21.09 29.86
N THR A 129 -12.40 21.48 30.05
CA THR A 129 -13.39 20.71 30.82
C THR A 129 -14.57 20.35 29.94
N GLY A 130 -15.20 19.19 30.19
CA GLY A 130 -16.40 18.75 29.48
C GLY A 130 -16.30 17.35 28.89
N SER A 131 -17.23 17.03 28.02
CA SER A 131 -17.31 15.76 27.28
C SER A 131 -16.25 15.68 26.17
N SER A 132 -16.16 14.54 25.50
CA SER A 132 -15.21 14.35 24.41
C SER A 132 -15.39 15.40 23.29
N GLY A 133 -14.31 16.16 23.01
CA GLY A 133 -14.30 17.22 21.99
C GLY A 133 -14.82 18.57 22.47
N GLU A 134 -15.30 18.70 23.72
CA GLU A 134 -15.74 19.95 24.30
C GLU A 134 -14.53 20.73 24.86
N GLN A 135 -14.55 22.06 24.72
CA GLN A 135 -13.49 22.98 25.19
C GLN A 135 -14.02 23.95 26.25
N GLY A 136 -14.64 23.40 27.30
CA GLY A 136 -15.12 24.17 28.42
C GLY A 136 -13.95 24.80 29.23
N GLN A 137 -14.20 26.00 29.76
CA GLN A 137 -13.17 26.79 30.47
C GLN A 137 -13.42 26.85 31.98
N HIS A 138 -14.01 25.81 32.55
CA HIS A 138 -14.33 25.78 34.00
C HIS A 138 -13.14 25.23 34.81
N TYR A 139 -12.01 25.91 34.71
CA TYR A 139 -10.78 25.54 35.42
C TYR A 139 -9.98 26.78 35.90
N THR A 140 -9.04 26.57 36.81
CA THR A 140 -7.91 27.45 37.10
C THR A 140 -6.63 26.75 36.71
N ALA A 141 -5.65 27.52 36.21
CA ALA A 141 -4.31 27.05 35.91
C ALA A 141 -3.30 28.09 36.43
N SER A 142 -2.27 27.66 37.16
CA SER A 142 -1.24 28.54 37.69
C SER A 142 0.09 27.82 37.82
N ALA A 143 1.21 28.56 37.68
CA ALA A 143 2.51 28.08 38.01
C ALA A 143 2.75 28.32 39.50
N SER A 144 2.85 27.26 40.29
CA SER A 144 3.09 27.36 41.77
C SER A 144 4.58 27.41 42.15
N GLY A 145 5.45 27.14 41.18
CA GLY A 145 6.90 27.21 41.34
C GLY A 145 7.63 26.98 40.02
N PRO A 146 8.96 27.09 39.96
CA PRO A 146 9.73 26.81 38.77
C PRO A 146 9.52 25.37 38.31
N GLY A 147 8.97 25.19 37.09
CA GLY A 147 8.65 23.87 36.50
C GLY A 147 7.47 23.15 37.16
N VAL A 148 6.65 23.84 37.95
CA VAL A 148 5.47 23.25 38.61
C VAL A 148 4.20 23.99 38.17
N ALA A 149 3.26 23.24 37.56
CA ALA A 149 1.97 23.75 37.13
C ALA A 149 0.84 23.06 37.90
N GLU A 150 -0.13 23.83 38.37
CA GLU A 150 -1.31 23.35 39.07
C GLU A 150 -2.59 23.70 38.33
N PHE A 151 -3.49 22.73 38.29
CA PHE A 151 -4.81 22.84 37.62
C PHE A 151 -5.90 22.38 38.59
N ALA A 152 -7.03 23.06 38.56
CA ALA A 152 -8.20 22.62 39.32
C ALA A 152 -9.49 23.03 38.58
N THR A 153 -10.53 22.21 38.69
CA THR A 153 -11.86 22.57 38.18
C THR A 153 -12.53 23.59 39.09
N THR A 154 -13.27 24.55 38.51
CA THR A 154 -14.04 25.58 39.23
C THR A 154 -15.49 25.19 39.44
N ARG A 155 -15.97 24.11 38.81
CA ARG A 155 -17.27 23.48 39.03
C ARG A 155 -17.14 21.95 39.02
N PRO A 156 -18.11 21.22 39.58
CA PRO A 156 -18.20 19.78 39.39
C PRO A 156 -18.28 19.39 37.92
N LEU A 157 -17.65 18.24 37.54
CA LEU A 157 -17.80 17.64 36.25
C LEU A 157 -18.98 16.65 36.28
N GLY A 158 -19.82 16.70 35.27
CA GLY A 158 -20.90 15.76 35.08
C GLY A 158 -20.44 14.34 34.68
N SER A 159 -21.39 13.41 34.52
CA SER A 159 -21.11 12.09 34.00
C SER A 159 -20.50 12.20 32.60
N TYR A 160 -19.43 11.47 32.36
CA TYR A 160 -18.67 11.47 31.09
C TYR A 160 -17.97 12.81 30.76
N GLU A 161 -17.91 13.76 31.70
CA GLU A 161 -17.06 14.94 31.59
C GLU A 161 -15.68 14.68 32.22
N GLY A 162 -14.66 15.38 31.74
CA GLY A 162 -13.31 15.27 32.23
C GLY A 162 -12.55 16.59 32.26
N LEU A 163 -11.37 16.56 32.91
CA LEU A 163 -10.36 17.59 32.89
C LEU A 163 -9.19 17.10 32.02
N THR A 164 -8.86 17.88 30.99
CA THR A 164 -7.65 17.71 30.17
C THR A 164 -6.76 18.91 30.36
N LEU A 165 -5.48 18.73 30.58
CA LEU A 165 -4.50 19.80 30.71
C LEU A 165 -3.53 19.83 29.54
N VAL A 166 -2.98 21.02 29.30
CA VAL A 166 -1.92 21.28 28.32
C VAL A 166 -0.83 22.10 29.03
N VAL A 167 0.38 21.57 29.02
CA VAL A 167 1.56 22.26 29.57
C VAL A 167 2.61 22.36 28.48
N GLY A 168 2.76 23.56 27.90
CA GLY A 168 3.86 23.90 27.01
C GLY A 168 5.08 24.40 27.75
N PHE A 169 6.26 24.00 27.32
CA PHE A 169 7.53 24.37 27.91
C PHE A 169 8.64 24.49 26.87
N PRO A 170 9.77 25.20 27.15
CA PRO A 170 10.84 25.39 26.17
C PRO A 170 11.49 24.09 25.75
N LYS A 171 11.96 24.07 24.49
CA LYS A 171 12.71 22.94 23.93
C LYS A 171 13.99 22.64 24.65
N GLY A 172 14.43 21.38 24.59
CA GLY A 172 15.68 20.91 25.16
C GLY A 172 15.60 20.49 26.64
N LEU A 173 14.44 20.60 27.27
CA LEU A 173 14.20 20.05 28.60
C LEU A 173 14.01 18.52 28.54
N ILE A 174 13.44 18.03 27.50
CA ILE A 174 13.22 16.60 27.19
C ILE A 174 13.87 16.30 25.85
N GLU A 175 14.64 15.21 25.80
CA GLU A 175 15.30 14.80 24.58
C GLU A 175 14.28 14.38 23.49
N GLU A 176 14.33 15.07 22.34
CA GLU A 176 13.47 14.77 21.21
C GLU A 176 13.92 13.45 20.55
N PRO A 177 12.98 12.53 20.23
CA PRO A 177 13.32 11.29 19.56
C PRO A 177 13.98 11.54 18.20
N SER A 178 15.10 10.87 17.94
CA SER A 178 15.78 10.94 16.66
C SER A 178 14.87 10.42 15.51
N ALA A 179 15.17 10.82 14.27
CA ALA A 179 14.45 10.32 13.09
C ALA A 179 14.49 8.78 13.00
N PHE A 180 15.60 8.17 13.39
CA PHE A 180 15.73 6.70 13.43
C PHE A 180 14.82 6.08 14.49
N GLN A 181 14.73 6.66 15.68
CA GLN A 181 13.82 6.19 16.73
C GLN A 181 12.36 6.32 16.31
N ARG A 182 11.99 7.44 15.68
CA ARG A 182 10.63 7.65 15.14
C ARG A 182 10.29 6.60 14.08
N LEU A 183 11.22 6.32 13.16
CA LEU A 183 11.05 5.27 12.15
C LEU A 183 10.91 3.88 12.78
N ALA A 184 11.78 3.55 13.75
CA ALA A 184 11.74 2.26 14.44
C ALA A 184 10.40 2.05 15.17
N TRP A 185 9.88 3.10 15.83
CA TRP A 185 8.57 3.05 16.48
C TRP A 185 7.44 2.89 15.47
N MET A 186 7.48 3.64 14.37
CA MET A 186 6.48 3.53 13.30
C MET A 186 6.41 2.10 12.74
N LEU A 187 7.56 1.49 12.46
CA LEU A 187 7.65 0.12 11.96
C LEU A 187 7.18 -0.90 13.01
N ARG A 188 7.57 -0.74 14.29
CA ARG A 188 7.14 -1.60 15.39
C ARG A 188 5.63 -1.57 15.57
N ASP A 189 5.06 -0.35 15.56
CA ASP A 189 3.65 -0.14 15.82
C ASP A 189 2.76 -0.53 14.61
N ASN A 190 3.36 -0.61 13.40
CA ASN A 190 2.68 -0.90 12.14
C ASN A 190 3.30 -2.12 11.42
N GLY A 191 3.27 -3.29 12.07
CA GLY A 191 3.87 -4.52 11.56
C GLY A 191 3.40 -4.93 10.15
N GLY A 192 2.17 -4.57 9.75
CA GLY A 192 1.69 -4.80 8.39
C GLY A 192 2.50 -4.05 7.33
N VAL A 193 2.96 -2.81 7.62
CA VAL A 193 3.82 -2.03 6.72
C VAL A 193 5.18 -2.70 6.58
N LEU A 194 5.74 -3.24 7.69
CA LEU A 194 6.99 -4.01 7.66
C LEU A 194 6.91 -5.24 6.75
N ILE A 195 5.81 -6.00 6.88
CA ILE A 195 5.57 -7.19 6.04
C ILE A 195 5.47 -6.79 4.55
N ALA A 196 4.73 -5.72 4.24
CA ALA A 196 4.60 -5.22 2.87
C ALA A 196 5.96 -4.77 2.29
N LEU A 197 6.78 -4.06 3.08
CA LEU A 197 8.12 -3.61 2.68
C LEU A 197 9.07 -4.79 2.45
N ALA A 198 9.13 -5.73 3.39
CA ALA A 198 9.95 -6.94 3.25
C ALA A 198 9.49 -7.79 2.06
N GLY A 199 8.16 -7.94 1.87
CA GLY A 199 7.58 -8.63 0.74
C GLY A 199 7.99 -8.02 -0.60
N LEU A 200 7.92 -6.69 -0.72
CA LEU A 200 8.36 -5.96 -1.93
C LEU A 200 9.87 -6.16 -2.19
N ALA A 201 10.70 -6.08 -1.15
CA ALA A 201 12.14 -6.29 -1.29
C ALA A 201 12.48 -7.72 -1.77
N LEU A 202 11.81 -8.73 -1.20
CA LEU A 202 11.96 -10.12 -1.63
C LEU A 202 11.44 -10.36 -3.05
N LEU A 203 10.33 -9.72 -3.43
CA LEU A 203 9.80 -9.77 -4.79
C LEU A 203 10.78 -9.19 -5.81
N LEU A 204 11.37 -8.03 -5.51
CA LEU A 204 12.40 -7.41 -6.35
C LEU A 204 13.62 -8.30 -6.47
N ALA A 205 14.12 -8.85 -5.37
CA ALA A 205 15.24 -9.79 -5.38
C ALA A 205 14.95 -11.05 -6.21
N TRP A 206 13.74 -11.61 -6.08
CA TRP A 206 13.26 -12.73 -6.88
C TRP A 206 13.26 -12.41 -8.38
N TYR A 207 12.70 -11.26 -8.76
CA TYR A 207 12.62 -10.87 -10.16
C TYR A 207 13.98 -10.53 -10.77
N VAL A 208 14.83 -9.80 -10.07
CA VAL A 208 16.20 -9.51 -10.52
C VAL A 208 16.98 -10.81 -10.74
N ARG A 209 16.91 -11.74 -9.75
CA ARG A 209 17.57 -13.05 -9.89
C ARG A 209 17.00 -13.86 -11.07
N SER A 210 15.68 -13.87 -11.23
CA SER A 210 15.01 -14.59 -12.33
C SER A 210 15.38 -13.98 -13.69
N TRP A 211 15.40 -12.65 -13.77
CA TRP A 211 15.80 -11.94 -14.98
C TRP A 211 17.25 -12.25 -15.38
N HIS A 212 18.19 -12.24 -14.43
CA HIS A 212 19.57 -12.62 -14.72
C HIS A 212 19.70 -14.07 -15.21
N ARG A 213 18.79 -14.97 -14.81
CA ARG A 213 18.85 -16.39 -15.20
C ARG A 213 18.18 -16.69 -16.54
N VAL A 214 17.03 -16.09 -16.81
CA VAL A 214 16.19 -16.50 -17.95
C VAL A 214 15.65 -15.35 -18.78
N GLY A 215 15.69 -14.10 -18.30
CA GLY A 215 15.13 -12.93 -18.97
C GLY A 215 16.16 -12.03 -19.65
N ARG A 216 17.47 -12.30 -19.46
CA ARG A 216 18.50 -11.48 -20.07
C ARG A 216 18.66 -11.82 -21.55
N ASP A 217 18.60 -10.80 -22.39
CA ASP A 217 18.82 -10.95 -23.82
C ASP A 217 20.23 -11.48 -24.12
N LEU A 218 20.33 -12.35 -25.11
CA LEU A 218 21.60 -12.75 -25.65
C LEU A 218 22.27 -11.55 -26.33
N PRO A 219 23.60 -11.39 -26.20
CA PRO A 219 24.30 -10.31 -26.88
C PRO A 219 24.08 -10.38 -28.39
N PRO A 220 23.93 -9.24 -29.08
CA PRO A 220 23.81 -9.22 -30.54
C PRO A 220 25.07 -9.74 -31.18
N GLY A 221 24.90 -10.46 -32.30
CA GLY A 221 25.97 -10.82 -33.17
C GLY A 221 26.46 -9.63 -34.03
N SER A 222 27.29 -9.93 -35.04
CA SER A 222 27.66 -8.92 -36.02
C SER A 222 26.50 -8.58 -36.95
N ILE A 223 26.05 -7.36 -36.91
CA ILE A 223 24.91 -6.89 -37.73
C ILE A 223 25.48 -6.25 -39.00
N PHE A 224 25.14 -6.82 -40.15
CA PHE A 224 25.51 -6.28 -41.47
C PHE A 224 24.25 -5.84 -42.21
N PRO A 225 24.29 -4.80 -43.06
CA PRO A 225 23.19 -4.45 -43.94
C PRO A 225 22.76 -5.64 -44.82
N ARG A 226 21.51 -5.96 -44.84
CA ARG A 226 20.92 -7.03 -45.67
C ARG A 226 19.94 -6.42 -46.65
N TYR A 227 20.02 -6.86 -47.91
CA TYR A 227 19.18 -6.32 -49.00
C TYR A 227 17.85 -7.10 -49.14
N GLU A 228 17.78 -8.27 -48.55
CA GLU A 228 16.64 -9.17 -48.62
C GLU A 228 16.10 -9.52 -47.22
N ALA A 229 14.79 -9.73 -47.14
CA ALA A 229 14.18 -10.18 -45.91
C ALA A 229 14.58 -11.63 -45.61
N PRO A 230 14.62 -12.04 -44.34
CA PRO A 230 14.85 -13.42 -43.96
C PRO A 230 13.85 -14.36 -44.65
N GLU A 231 14.36 -15.39 -45.35
CA GLU A 231 13.57 -16.35 -46.10
C GLU A 231 12.60 -17.14 -45.21
N GLY A 232 11.43 -17.44 -45.74
CA GLY A 232 10.42 -18.26 -45.09
C GLY A 232 9.60 -17.54 -44.00
N PHE A 233 9.76 -16.21 -43.87
CA PHE A 233 8.99 -15.39 -42.93
C PHE A 233 8.18 -14.31 -43.65
N THR A 234 6.96 -14.08 -43.16
CA THR A 234 6.15 -12.97 -43.62
C THR A 234 6.50 -11.66 -42.90
N PRO A 235 6.15 -10.50 -43.49
CA PRO A 235 6.34 -9.21 -42.83
C PRO A 235 5.66 -9.12 -41.46
N GLY A 236 4.48 -9.71 -41.28
CA GLY A 236 3.78 -9.80 -40.01
C GLY A 236 4.53 -10.65 -38.98
N GLU A 237 5.12 -11.78 -39.42
CA GLU A 237 5.93 -12.67 -38.59
C GLU A 237 7.23 -11.98 -38.12
N LEU A 238 7.95 -11.30 -39.02
CA LEU A 238 9.14 -10.55 -38.68
C LEU A 238 8.83 -9.39 -37.71
N ARG A 239 7.74 -8.71 -37.94
CA ARG A 239 7.26 -7.64 -37.03
C ARG A 239 6.91 -8.17 -35.65
N TYR A 240 6.21 -9.32 -35.60
CA TYR A 240 5.84 -9.97 -34.34
C TYR A 240 7.06 -10.36 -33.52
N LEU A 241 8.06 -10.96 -34.17
CA LEU A 241 9.32 -11.33 -33.51
C LEU A 241 10.11 -10.09 -33.03
N TRP A 242 10.24 -9.08 -33.90
CA TRP A 242 10.97 -7.86 -33.54
C TRP A 242 10.40 -7.13 -32.32
N LYS A 243 9.06 -7.14 -32.18
CA LYS A 243 8.39 -6.54 -31.03
C LYS A 243 8.17 -7.51 -29.88
N GLN A 244 8.37 -8.81 -30.11
CA GLN A 244 8.00 -9.89 -29.20
C GLN A 244 6.58 -9.73 -28.67
N ALA A 245 5.72 -9.14 -29.51
CA ALA A 245 4.32 -8.84 -29.22
C ALA A 245 3.56 -8.59 -30.52
N TYR A 246 2.27 -8.94 -30.52
CA TYR A 246 1.37 -8.58 -31.60
C TYR A 246 1.07 -7.07 -31.60
N THR A 247 1.11 -6.47 -32.77
CA THR A 247 0.68 -5.09 -33.01
C THR A 247 -0.25 -5.06 -34.21
N ASP A 248 -1.08 -4.03 -34.37
CA ASP A 248 -1.97 -3.89 -35.52
C ASP A 248 -1.22 -3.85 -36.86
N ARG A 249 0.06 -3.41 -36.81
CA ARG A 249 0.93 -3.46 -37.98
C ARG A 249 1.31 -4.87 -38.43
N CYS A 250 1.22 -5.91 -37.56
CA CYS A 250 1.41 -7.30 -37.98
C CYS A 250 0.26 -7.71 -38.89
N PHE A 251 -0.98 -7.37 -38.51
CA PHE A 251 -2.18 -7.64 -39.34
C PHE A 251 -2.11 -6.90 -40.67
N ALA A 252 -1.84 -5.57 -40.63
CA ALA A 252 -1.79 -4.76 -41.86
C ALA A 252 -0.66 -5.23 -42.81
N ALA A 253 0.52 -5.57 -42.27
CA ALA A 253 1.65 -6.02 -43.07
C ALA A 253 1.35 -7.34 -43.78
N ASP A 254 0.67 -8.30 -43.14
CA ASP A 254 0.32 -9.56 -43.73
C ASP A 254 -0.87 -9.44 -44.73
N ILE A 255 -1.80 -8.53 -44.51
CA ILE A 255 -2.84 -8.21 -45.54
C ILE A 255 -2.19 -7.63 -46.80
N VAL A 256 -1.29 -6.66 -46.65
CA VAL A 256 -0.57 -6.07 -47.80
C VAL A 256 0.28 -7.14 -48.52
N HIS A 257 0.94 -7.99 -47.78
CA HIS A 257 1.72 -9.09 -48.37
C HIS A 257 0.86 -10.09 -49.15
N LEU A 258 -0.31 -10.46 -48.60
CA LEU A 258 -1.30 -11.25 -49.32
C LEU A 258 -1.84 -10.55 -50.59
N GLY A 259 -1.91 -9.21 -50.53
CA GLY A 259 -2.24 -8.41 -51.73
C GLY A 259 -1.13 -8.47 -52.78
N VAL A 260 0.12 -8.36 -52.41
CA VAL A 260 1.29 -8.48 -53.31
C VAL A 260 1.36 -9.87 -53.95
N GLN A 261 1.02 -10.92 -53.19
CA GLN A 261 0.92 -12.30 -53.67
C GLN A 261 -0.33 -12.57 -54.51
N GLY A 262 -1.23 -11.61 -54.67
CA GLY A 262 -2.42 -11.74 -55.49
C GLY A 262 -3.56 -12.52 -54.82
N HIS A 263 -3.56 -12.78 -53.52
CA HIS A 263 -4.64 -13.47 -52.80
C HIS A 263 -5.77 -12.54 -52.34
N VAL A 264 -5.45 -11.25 -52.15
CA VAL A 264 -6.37 -10.22 -51.68
C VAL A 264 -6.22 -8.97 -52.56
N LEU A 265 -7.32 -8.41 -53.00
CA LEU A 265 -7.36 -7.12 -53.63
C LEU A 265 -7.70 -6.09 -52.51
N VAL A 266 -6.84 -5.08 -52.33
CA VAL A 266 -7.04 -4.01 -51.35
C VAL A 266 -7.47 -2.78 -52.13
N GLN A 267 -8.68 -2.30 -51.89
CA GLN A 267 -9.25 -1.14 -52.60
C GLN A 267 -9.65 -0.08 -51.58
N GLN A 268 -9.53 1.18 -51.97
CA GLN A 268 -10.08 2.29 -51.24
C GLN A 268 -11.43 2.67 -51.86
N ASP A 269 -12.50 2.60 -51.05
CA ASP A 269 -13.85 3.00 -51.44
C ASP A 269 -14.19 4.31 -50.72
N GLY A 270 -14.15 5.43 -51.47
CA GLY A 270 -14.29 6.75 -50.87
C GLY A 270 -13.02 7.32 -50.21
N ALA A 271 -13.20 8.27 -49.31
CA ALA A 271 -12.08 8.99 -48.72
C ALA A 271 -11.38 8.28 -47.53
N LYS A 272 -12.08 7.35 -46.87
CA LYS A 272 -11.60 6.68 -45.62
C LYS A 272 -11.89 5.18 -45.57
N ASP A 273 -12.69 4.64 -46.45
CA ASP A 273 -13.16 3.26 -46.34
C ASP A 273 -12.29 2.33 -47.18
N TRP A 274 -11.85 1.25 -46.56
CA TRP A 274 -11.04 0.22 -47.21
C TRP A 274 -11.82 -1.08 -47.35
N VAL A 275 -11.73 -1.65 -48.52
CA VAL A 275 -12.40 -2.90 -48.89
C VAL A 275 -11.35 -3.94 -49.25
N LEU A 276 -11.52 -5.12 -48.70
CA LEU A 276 -10.71 -6.29 -49.01
C LEU A 276 -11.58 -7.30 -49.81
N GLU A 277 -11.07 -7.74 -50.97
CA GLU A 277 -11.72 -8.73 -51.78
C GLU A 277 -10.81 -9.94 -51.98
N ARG A 278 -11.34 -11.14 -51.77
CA ARG A 278 -10.61 -12.37 -52.00
C ARG A 278 -10.54 -12.64 -53.49
N THR A 279 -9.35 -12.89 -54.00
CA THR A 279 -9.13 -13.25 -55.41
C THR A 279 -9.27 -14.75 -55.63
N ALA A 280 -9.33 -15.17 -56.91
CA ALA A 280 -9.32 -16.57 -57.32
C ALA A 280 -7.90 -17.14 -57.47
N SER A 281 -6.88 -16.58 -56.78
CA SER A 281 -5.51 -17.07 -56.85
C SER A 281 -5.40 -18.53 -56.43
N VAL A 282 -4.65 -19.33 -57.21
CA VAL A 282 -4.41 -20.77 -56.97
C VAL A 282 -3.05 -21.01 -56.31
N GLU A 283 -2.24 -19.95 -56.12
CA GLU A 283 -0.94 -20.10 -55.50
C GLU A 283 -1.06 -20.48 -54.01
N PRO A 284 -0.21 -21.41 -53.52
CA PRO A 284 -0.29 -21.85 -52.14
C PRO A 284 0.23 -20.77 -51.19
N ILE A 285 -0.53 -20.47 -50.13
CA ILE A 285 -0.09 -19.60 -49.05
C ILE A 285 0.83 -20.40 -48.12
N ALA A 286 2.12 -20.06 -48.10
CA ALA A 286 3.12 -20.78 -47.33
C ALA A 286 2.96 -20.59 -45.80
N SER A 287 2.55 -19.38 -45.35
CA SER A 287 2.38 -19.09 -43.94
C SER A 287 1.02 -19.53 -43.40
N GLU A 288 1.04 -20.38 -42.39
CA GLU A 288 -0.15 -20.81 -41.66
C GLU A 288 -0.90 -19.60 -41.02
N ALA A 289 -0.17 -18.61 -40.56
CA ALA A 289 -0.75 -17.41 -39.96
C ALA A 289 -1.55 -16.61 -41.00
N GLN A 290 -1.01 -16.44 -42.21
CA GLN A 290 -1.69 -15.77 -43.31
C GLN A 290 -2.88 -16.60 -43.82
N ARG A 291 -2.78 -17.92 -43.86
CA ARG A 291 -3.88 -18.79 -44.26
C ARG A 291 -5.07 -18.68 -43.31
N GLN A 292 -4.81 -18.81 -41.98
CA GLN A 292 -5.88 -18.68 -40.99
C GLN A 292 -6.48 -17.27 -40.93
N LEU A 293 -5.65 -16.24 -41.16
CA LEU A 293 -6.10 -14.85 -41.29
C LEU A 293 -7.11 -14.75 -42.47
N LEU A 294 -6.73 -15.22 -43.66
CA LEU A 294 -7.53 -15.14 -44.86
C LEU A 294 -8.85 -15.93 -44.74
N GLU A 295 -8.78 -17.18 -44.30
CA GLU A 295 -9.94 -18.06 -44.11
C GLU A 295 -10.98 -17.44 -43.17
N LYS A 296 -10.51 -16.85 -42.05
CA LYS A 296 -11.42 -16.25 -41.08
C LYS A 296 -11.97 -14.90 -41.53
N LEU A 297 -11.14 -14.11 -42.21
CA LEU A 297 -11.56 -12.81 -42.76
C LEU A 297 -12.69 -12.95 -43.80
N PHE A 298 -12.55 -13.92 -44.67
CA PHE A 298 -13.52 -14.19 -45.73
C PHE A 298 -14.52 -15.32 -45.41
N SER A 299 -14.72 -15.63 -44.13
CA SER A 299 -15.63 -16.70 -43.69
C SER A 299 -17.10 -16.44 -43.99
N LYS A 300 -17.51 -15.21 -44.27
CA LYS A 300 -18.89 -14.81 -44.57
C LYS A 300 -19.12 -14.35 -46.03
N GLY A 301 -18.08 -14.37 -46.85
CA GLY A 301 -18.14 -13.91 -48.25
C GLY A 301 -16.78 -13.49 -48.77
N ASN A 302 -16.69 -13.14 -50.03
CA ASN A 302 -15.43 -12.78 -50.70
C ASN A 302 -15.08 -11.28 -50.60
N ARG A 303 -15.92 -10.46 -49.96
CA ARG A 303 -15.74 -9.03 -49.78
C ARG A 303 -15.93 -8.65 -48.31
N VAL A 304 -15.01 -7.87 -47.74
CA VAL A 304 -15.07 -7.37 -46.37
C VAL A 304 -14.67 -5.90 -46.35
N GLU A 305 -15.57 -5.06 -45.89
CA GLU A 305 -15.32 -3.64 -45.63
C GLU A 305 -14.71 -3.49 -44.27
N LEU A 306 -13.62 -2.66 -44.12
CA LEU A 306 -12.93 -2.44 -42.84
C LEU A 306 -13.68 -1.41 -42.01
N GLU A 307 -14.90 -1.73 -41.61
CA GLU A 307 -15.80 -0.92 -40.83
C GLU A 307 -16.25 -1.61 -39.55
N ASN A 308 -16.89 -0.84 -38.66
CA ASN A 308 -17.41 -1.34 -37.38
C ASN A 308 -18.50 -2.43 -37.57
N THR A 309 -19.22 -2.42 -38.66
CA THR A 309 -20.21 -3.45 -39.04
C THR A 309 -19.58 -4.84 -39.15
N ASN A 310 -18.33 -4.93 -39.57
CA ASN A 310 -17.53 -6.15 -39.70
C ASN A 310 -16.59 -6.42 -38.53
N ALA A 311 -16.69 -5.65 -37.40
CA ALA A 311 -15.77 -5.75 -36.26
C ALA A 311 -15.63 -7.18 -35.70
N SER A 312 -16.71 -7.98 -35.71
CA SER A 312 -16.68 -9.38 -35.23
C SER A 312 -15.87 -10.31 -36.14
N VAL A 313 -15.94 -10.10 -37.45
CA VAL A 313 -15.18 -10.89 -38.44
C VAL A 313 -13.72 -10.51 -38.41
N ILE A 314 -13.43 -9.19 -38.43
CA ILE A 314 -12.08 -8.65 -38.39
C ILE A 314 -11.39 -9.02 -37.02
N GLY A 315 -12.11 -8.88 -35.93
CA GLY A 315 -11.61 -9.29 -34.60
C GLY A 315 -11.33 -10.80 -34.52
N GLY A 316 -12.24 -11.63 -35.11
CA GLY A 316 -12.04 -13.07 -35.19
C GLY A 316 -10.84 -13.47 -36.06
N ALA A 317 -10.64 -12.79 -37.18
CA ALA A 317 -9.50 -13.00 -38.06
C ALA A 317 -8.18 -12.60 -37.36
N ARG A 318 -8.18 -11.45 -36.68
CA ARG A 318 -7.07 -10.99 -35.86
C ARG A 318 -6.70 -12.00 -34.73
N MET A 319 -7.68 -12.55 -34.02
CA MET A 319 -7.44 -13.55 -32.99
C MET A 319 -6.82 -14.84 -33.52
N LYS A 320 -7.30 -15.33 -34.69
CA LYS A 320 -6.69 -16.47 -35.35
C LYS A 320 -5.27 -16.20 -35.80
N HIS A 321 -5.03 -15.02 -36.38
CA HIS A 321 -3.70 -14.58 -36.77
C HIS A 321 -2.73 -14.51 -35.57
N ILE A 322 -3.15 -13.91 -34.46
CA ILE A 322 -2.38 -13.88 -33.21
C ILE A 322 -2.01 -15.29 -32.76
N ALA A 323 -2.99 -16.20 -32.70
CA ALA A 323 -2.78 -17.57 -32.25
C ALA A 323 -1.79 -18.34 -33.13
N ALA A 324 -1.89 -18.18 -34.45
CA ALA A 324 -0.99 -18.82 -35.39
C ALA A 324 0.44 -18.26 -35.31
N LEU A 325 0.60 -16.92 -35.22
CA LEU A 325 1.88 -16.28 -35.04
C LEU A 325 2.51 -16.71 -33.71
N ASP A 326 1.74 -16.72 -32.63
CA ASP A 326 2.22 -17.14 -31.32
C ASP A 326 2.69 -18.61 -31.33
N LYS A 327 1.91 -19.49 -31.93
CA LYS A 327 2.25 -20.92 -32.03
C LYS A 327 3.57 -21.16 -32.82
N ARG A 328 3.84 -20.36 -33.84
CA ARG A 328 5.05 -20.47 -34.65
C ARG A 328 6.25 -19.86 -33.96
N MET A 329 6.09 -18.69 -33.33
CA MET A 329 7.19 -17.90 -32.80
C MET A 329 7.56 -18.29 -31.36
N HIS A 330 6.59 -18.69 -30.55
CA HIS A 330 6.78 -19.11 -29.17
C HIS A 330 6.63 -20.64 -29.04
N PRO A 331 7.55 -21.38 -28.42
CA PRO A 331 8.83 -20.92 -27.79
C PRO A 331 10.04 -20.98 -28.70
N ALA A 332 9.87 -21.20 -30.04
CA ALA A 332 10.99 -21.42 -30.95
C ALA A 332 11.96 -20.24 -31.00
N TYR A 333 11.45 -19.02 -31.21
CA TYR A 333 12.26 -17.83 -31.43
C TYR A 333 12.34 -16.90 -30.22
N PHE A 334 11.37 -16.96 -29.28
CA PHE A 334 11.44 -16.26 -28.00
C PHE A 334 10.66 -16.99 -26.90
N LYS A 335 11.05 -16.72 -25.65
CA LYS A 335 10.42 -17.28 -24.44
C LYS A 335 9.84 -16.15 -23.59
N ARG A 336 8.64 -16.35 -23.08
CA ARG A 336 7.96 -15.36 -22.20
C ARG A 336 8.34 -15.51 -20.74
N ASN A 337 8.94 -16.63 -20.34
CA ASN A 337 9.35 -16.94 -18.98
C ASN A 337 8.26 -16.65 -17.94
N GLY A 338 7.03 -17.13 -18.19
CA GLY A 338 5.84 -16.81 -17.37
C GLY A 338 5.85 -17.40 -15.96
N LEU A 339 6.57 -18.51 -15.72
CA LEU A 339 6.59 -19.18 -14.41
C LEU A 339 7.13 -18.26 -13.29
N PRO A 340 8.28 -17.56 -13.44
CA PRO A 340 8.73 -16.59 -12.44
C PRO A 340 7.72 -15.49 -12.16
N LEU A 341 6.98 -15.04 -13.18
CA LEU A 341 5.93 -14.02 -13.04
C LEU A 341 4.75 -14.55 -12.24
N LEU A 342 4.26 -15.77 -12.57
CA LEU A 342 3.17 -16.41 -11.84
C LEU A 342 3.51 -16.58 -10.36
N LEU A 343 4.71 -17.09 -10.05
CA LEU A 343 5.18 -17.26 -8.67
C LEU A 343 5.31 -15.91 -7.95
N GLY A 344 5.77 -14.87 -8.63
CA GLY A 344 5.82 -13.51 -8.11
C GLY A 344 4.43 -12.98 -7.75
N TRP A 345 3.43 -13.17 -8.61
CA TRP A 345 2.04 -12.79 -8.34
C TRP A 345 1.47 -13.53 -7.12
N LEU A 346 1.63 -14.86 -7.06
CA LEU A 346 1.19 -15.65 -5.91
C LEU A 346 1.84 -15.20 -4.61
N PHE A 347 3.13 -14.93 -4.64
CA PHE A 347 3.87 -14.40 -3.49
C PHE A 347 3.33 -13.02 -3.06
N SER A 348 3.04 -12.12 -4.02
CA SER A 348 2.51 -10.79 -3.72
C SER A 348 1.11 -10.84 -3.10
N PHE A 349 0.25 -11.73 -3.56
CA PHE A 349 -1.05 -11.95 -2.90
C PHE A 349 -0.88 -12.46 -1.48
N GLY A 350 0.05 -13.39 -1.24
CA GLY A 350 0.32 -13.97 0.08
C GLY A 350 0.81 -12.93 1.08
N TYR A 351 1.89 -12.19 0.76
CA TYR A 351 2.41 -11.18 1.70
C TYR A 351 1.47 -9.98 1.83
N GLY A 352 0.73 -9.61 0.77
CA GLY A 352 -0.26 -8.55 0.81
C GLY A 352 -1.40 -8.88 1.77
N ALA A 353 -1.98 -10.08 1.66
CA ALA A 353 -3.01 -10.55 2.59
C ALA A 353 -2.51 -10.59 4.04
N LEU A 354 -1.29 -11.10 4.26
CA LEU A 354 -0.67 -11.14 5.59
C LEU A 354 -0.44 -9.73 6.15
N ALA A 355 0.02 -8.79 5.31
CA ALA A 355 0.23 -7.40 5.69
C ALA A 355 -1.07 -6.75 6.17
N PHE A 356 -2.18 -6.92 5.46
CA PHE A 356 -3.49 -6.40 5.88
C PHE A 356 -4.00 -7.06 7.16
N LEU A 357 -3.83 -8.37 7.30
CA LEU A 357 -4.24 -9.11 8.49
C LEU A 357 -3.51 -8.62 9.74
N VAL A 358 -2.18 -8.47 9.67
CA VAL A 358 -1.35 -8.00 10.79
C VAL A 358 -1.56 -6.50 11.06
N ALA A 359 -1.85 -5.71 10.04
CA ALA A 359 -2.09 -4.27 10.18
C ALA A 359 -3.28 -3.96 11.10
N GLY A 360 -4.33 -4.79 11.13
CA GLY A 360 -5.51 -4.57 11.96
C GLY A 360 -6.15 -3.18 11.71
N GLY A 361 -6.11 -2.71 10.47
CA GLY A 361 -6.63 -1.39 10.07
C GLY A 361 -5.65 -0.23 10.27
N SER A 362 -4.37 -0.47 10.55
CA SER A 362 -3.34 0.57 10.74
C SER A 362 -2.36 0.60 9.57
N GLY A 363 -1.86 1.79 9.18
CA GLY A 363 -0.88 1.94 8.11
C GLY A 363 -1.38 1.55 6.72
N ILE A 364 -2.69 1.48 6.51
CA ILE A 364 -3.33 1.06 5.25
C ILE A 364 -2.83 1.86 4.04
N PRO A 365 -2.73 3.21 4.07
CA PRO A 365 -2.25 3.97 2.91
C PRO A 365 -0.84 3.56 2.48
N PHE A 366 0.06 3.27 3.43
CA PHE A 366 1.42 2.83 3.14
C PHE A 366 1.45 1.41 2.56
N ILE A 367 0.62 0.49 3.07
CA ILE A 367 0.50 -0.86 2.51
C ILE A 367 0.01 -0.78 1.06
N ILE A 368 -1.02 0.02 0.78
CA ILE A 368 -1.54 0.22 -0.58
C ILE A 368 -0.46 0.79 -1.50
N LEU A 369 0.32 1.78 -1.05
CA LEU A 369 1.43 2.35 -1.83
C LEU A 369 2.47 1.27 -2.17
N LEU A 370 2.87 0.45 -1.21
CA LEU A 370 3.84 -0.63 -1.42
C LEU A 370 3.31 -1.70 -2.38
N LEU A 371 2.03 -2.03 -2.32
CA LEU A 371 1.39 -2.95 -3.27
C LEU A 371 1.25 -2.34 -4.67
N ALA A 372 1.03 -1.03 -4.78
CA ALA A 372 1.06 -0.33 -6.07
C ALA A 372 2.48 -0.37 -6.69
N LEU A 373 3.54 -0.20 -5.89
CA LEU A 373 4.91 -0.39 -6.34
C LEU A 373 5.20 -1.85 -6.76
N ALA A 374 4.62 -2.83 -6.06
CA ALA A 374 4.70 -4.23 -6.47
C ALA A 374 4.01 -4.46 -7.83
N LEU A 375 2.86 -3.83 -8.08
CA LEU A 375 2.18 -3.89 -9.37
C LEU A 375 3.06 -3.31 -10.49
N VAL A 376 3.67 -2.15 -10.28
CA VAL A 376 4.62 -1.55 -11.25
C VAL A 376 5.79 -2.51 -11.50
N THR A 377 6.30 -3.16 -10.45
CA THR A 377 7.36 -4.17 -10.54
C THR A 377 6.91 -5.36 -11.40
N HIS A 378 5.69 -5.88 -11.21
CA HIS A 378 5.14 -6.96 -12.04
C HIS A 378 5.04 -6.58 -13.51
N LEU A 379 4.57 -5.36 -13.81
CA LEU A 379 4.46 -4.87 -15.19
C LEU A 379 5.84 -4.71 -15.85
N ALA A 380 6.80 -4.14 -15.13
CA ALA A 380 8.17 -3.96 -15.62
C ALA A 380 8.84 -5.31 -15.92
N PHE A 381 8.79 -6.25 -14.99
CA PHE A 381 9.39 -7.57 -15.20
C PHE A 381 8.57 -8.44 -16.16
N GLY A 382 7.26 -8.22 -16.30
CA GLY A 382 6.45 -8.83 -17.35
C GLY A 382 6.95 -8.49 -18.76
N TYR A 383 7.51 -7.30 -18.94
CA TYR A 383 8.19 -6.89 -20.16
C TYR A 383 9.61 -7.44 -20.25
N LEU A 384 10.42 -7.30 -19.19
CA LEU A 384 11.83 -7.68 -19.13
C LEU A 384 12.08 -9.20 -19.16
N MET A 385 11.11 -10.04 -18.79
CA MET A 385 11.25 -11.50 -18.78
C MET A 385 11.15 -12.14 -20.17
N LYS A 386 10.75 -11.39 -21.18
CA LYS A 386 10.78 -11.89 -22.57
C LYS A 386 12.22 -11.91 -23.07
N ALA A 387 12.66 -13.05 -23.55
CA ALA A 387 14.03 -13.20 -24.06
C ALA A 387 14.03 -13.98 -25.38
N PRO A 388 14.79 -13.57 -26.41
CA PRO A 388 14.98 -14.35 -27.62
C PRO A 388 15.73 -15.65 -27.32
N THR A 389 15.41 -16.68 -28.06
CA THR A 389 16.25 -17.89 -28.15
C THR A 389 17.50 -17.61 -29.01
N PRO A 390 18.50 -18.51 -29.06
CA PRO A 390 19.60 -18.35 -29.99
C PRO A 390 19.14 -18.12 -31.45
N ASP A 391 18.21 -18.95 -31.95
CA ASP A 391 17.65 -18.80 -33.29
C ASP A 391 16.87 -17.50 -33.46
N GLY A 392 16.15 -17.09 -32.40
CA GLY A 392 15.46 -15.81 -32.34
C GLY A 392 16.43 -14.63 -32.36
N ARG A 393 17.59 -14.72 -31.69
CA ARG A 393 18.62 -13.69 -31.73
C ARG A 393 19.23 -13.54 -33.12
N GLU A 394 19.56 -14.63 -33.77
CA GLU A 394 20.11 -14.62 -35.16
C GLU A 394 19.11 -13.97 -36.13
N LEU A 395 17.81 -14.33 -36.01
CA LEU A 395 16.75 -13.73 -36.83
C LEU A 395 16.53 -12.25 -36.52
N LEU A 396 16.65 -11.83 -35.25
CA LEU A 396 16.59 -10.41 -34.88
C LEU A 396 17.78 -9.63 -35.47
N ASP A 397 18.98 -10.18 -35.48
CA ASP A 397 20.16 -9.57 -36.10
C ASP A 397 19.97 -9.41 -37.62
N ALA A 398 19.36 -10.42 -38.27
CA ALA A 398 18.99 -10.34 -39.68
C ALA A 398 17.95 -9.25 -39.98
N ILE A 399 16.89 -9.12 -39.12
CA ILE A 399 15.89 -8.05 -39.21
C ILE A 399 16.55 -6.67 -39.01
N GLU A 400 17.48 -6.55 -38.07
CA GLU A 400 18.22 -5.31 -37.83
C GLU A 400 19.07 -4.92 -39.03
N GLY A 401 19.75 -5.91 -39.66
CA GLY A 401 20.52 -5.72 -40.89
C GLY A 401 19.64 -5.21 -42.05
N LEU A 402 18.45 -5.78 -42.25
CA LEU A 402 17.47 -5.29 -43.23
C LEU A 402 17.02 -3.85 -42.93
N ARG A 403 16.78 -3.54 -41.67
CA ARG A 403 16.40 -2.18 -41.25
C ARG A 403 17.49 -1.15 -41.49
N LEU A 404 18.77 -1.53 -41.28
CA LEU A 404 19.88 -0.66 -41.61
C LEU A 404 19.89 -0.30 -43.10
N TYR A 405 19.66 -1.27 -43.98
CA TYR A 405 19.56 -1.01 -45.41
C TYR A 405 18.38 -0.10 -45.76
N LEU A 406 17.16 -0.44 -45.29
CA LEU A 406 15.94 0.34 -45.57
C LEU A 406 15.96 1.76 -44.96
N GLY A 407 16.82 2.03 -43.99
CA GLY A 407 16.97 3.35 -43.37
C GLY A 407 17.95 4.26 -44.10
N VAL A 408 18.74 3.75 -45.06
CA VAL A 408 19.69 4.51 -45.88
C VAL A 408 19.33 4.50 -47.38
N ALA A 409 18.40 3.61 -47.79
CA ALA A 409 17.83 3.58 -49.13
C ALA A 409 16.64 4.53 -49.25
#